data_d76f3b8b18e7fa1f63507edf40ece099
#
_entry.id   d76f3b8b18e7fa1f63507edf40ece099
#
_cell.length_a   1.000
_cell.length_b   1.000
_cell.length_c   1.000
_cell.angle_alpha   90.00
_cell.angle_beta   90.00
_cell.angle_gamma   90.00
#
_symmetry.space_group_name_H-M   'P 1'
#
loop_
_entity.id
_entity.type
_entity.pdbx_description
1 polymer ?
#
loop_
_entity_poly.entity_id
_entity_poly.type
_entity_poly.pdbx_seq_one_letter_code
_entity_poly.pdbx_strand_id
1 'polypeptide(L)'
;RNMDLRGKYQRKNLRTVLTAVDILKNMSEYSGLSDSSAVVTAIVRTASIMGFHGRWERLSLQPFIIADIGHNPAALKENFAQLESMVEEGECSSLILVYAIMADKDLDGIMPLIPADATCIFTNPEIHRALPEKELTERYRAFCSENGRPVNRIYDAPNVRKALSMAINLARETSRKPDNSRFCFPLIYVGGSTYLVSEAVQILKSLPL
;
A
#
# COMPACT_ATOMS: atom_id res chain seq x y z
N ARG A 1 13.68 -4.75 18.50
CA ARG A 1 12.54 -5.59 18.06
C ARG A 1 11.79 -4.83 16.96
N ASN A 2 11.44 -5.49 15.87
CA ASN A 2 10.71 -4.87 14.77
C ASN A 2 9.21 -4.85 15.10
N MET A 3 8.56 -3.71 14.84
CA MET A 3 7.11 -3.58 14.95
C MET A 3 6.42 -4.38 13.83
N ASP A 4 5.23 -4.88 14.08
CA ASP A 4 4.39 -5.52 13.06
C ASP A 4 3.77 -4.50 12.07
N LEU A 5 3.65 -3.24 12.48
CA LEU A 5 3.33 -2.10 11.60
C LEU A 5 4.61 -1.61 10.89
N ARG A 6 4.82 -1.97 9.62
CA ARG A 6 6.12 -1.88 8.92
C ARG A 6 6.34 -0.61 8.08
N GLY A 7 5.33 0.24 7.88
CA GLY A 7 5.48 1.48 7.13
C GLY A 7 6.53 2.41 7.76
N LYS A 8 7.43 2.99 6.97
CA LYS A 8 8.46 3.93 7.47
C LYS A 8 7.83 5.11 8.22
N TYR A 9 6.63 5.55 7.83
CA TYR A 9 5.85 6.60 8.50
C TYR A 9 5.45 6.25 9.95
N GLN A 10 5.41 4.98 10.33
CA GLN A 10 5.09 4.54 11.69
C GLN A 10 6.12 5.00 12.73
N ARG A 11 7.32 5.38 12.31
CA ARG A 11 8.31 6.00 13.21
C ARG A 11 7.81 7.33 13.80
N LYS A 12 7.06 8.12 13.02
CA LYS A 12 6.43 9.36 13.50
C LYS A 12 5.32 9.04 14.49
N ASN A 13 4.46 8.10 14.16
CA ASN A 13 3.36 7.66 15.01
C ASN A 13 3.89 7.08 16.34
N LEU A 14 4.96 6.29 16.31
CA LEU A 14 5.58 5.74 17.51
C LEU A 14 6.04 6.83 18.48
N ARG A 15 6.64 7.92 17.97
CA ARG A 15 7.04 9.04 18.84
C ARG A 15 5.84 9.64 19.57
N THR A 16 4.73 9.87 18.85
CA THR A 16 3.49 10.38 19.44
C THR A 16 2.94 9.41 20.49
N VAL A 17 2.94 8.10 20.22
CA VAL A 17 2.47 7.08 21.16
C VAL A 17 3.33 7.07 22.41
N LEU A 18 4.67 7.10 22.29
CA LEU A 18 5.57 7.12 23.45
C LEU A 18 5.38 8.37 24.31
N THR A 19 5.21 9.54 23.69
CA THR A 19 4.89 10.78 24.41
C THR A 19 3.55 10.65 25.17
N ALA A 20 2.53 10.11 24.51
CA ALA A 20 1.23 9.90 25.15
C ALA A 20 1.33 8.93 26.34
N VAL A 21 2.05 7.82 26.19
CA VAL A 21 2.30 6.86 27.29
C VAL A 21 3.01 7.55 28.46
N ASP A 22 4.04 8.36 28.19
CA ASP A 22 4.78 9.06 29.25
C ASP A 22 3.91 10.03 30.06
N ILE A 23 2.94 10.66 29.40
CA ILE A 23 1.98 11.55 30.08
C ILE A 23 0.96 10.71 30.88
N LEU A 24 0.33 9.74 30.22
CA LEU A 24 -0.79 8.98 30.77
C LEU A 24 -0.41 8.05 31.91
N LYS A 25 0.81 7.46 31.91
CA LYS A 25 1.27 6.54 32.95
C LYS A 25 1.26 7.15 34.38
N ASN A 26 1.25 8.50 34.47
CA ASN A 26 1.21 9.22 35.77
C ASN A 26 -0.23 9.45 36.24
N MET A 27 -1.24 9.04 35.49
CA MET A 27 -2.65 9.15 35.83
C MET A 27 -3.14 7.80 36.41
N SER A 28 -3.91 7.82 37.47
CA SER A 28 -4.37 6.60 38.20
C SER A 28 -5.17 5.66 37.31
N GLU A 29 -5.99 6.22 36.38
CA GLU A 29 -6.81 5.45 35.46
C GLU A 29 -5.98 4.62 34.48
N TYR A 30 -4.72 5.01 34.23
CA TYR A 30 -3.81 4.39 33.26
C TYR A 30 -2.59 3.74 33.90
N SER A 31 -2.70 3.33 35.18
CA SER A 31 -1.60 2.74 35.96
C SER A 31 -0.93 1.53 35.26
N GLY A 32 -1.66 0.78 34.45
CA GLY A 32 -1.12 -0.33 33.64
C GLY A 32 -0.04 0.09 32.63
N LEU A 33 0.01 1.38 32.23
CA LEU A 33 1.06 1.91 31.37
C LEU A 33 2.43 2.05 32.06
N SER A 34 2.49 1.85 33.38
CA SER A 34 3.76 1.79 34.11
C SER A 34 4.52 0.48 33.92
N ASP A 35 3.86 -0.58 33.43
CA ASP A 35 4.53 -1.81 32.98
C ASP A 35 5.18 -1.62 31.62
N SER A 36 6.45 -1.28 31.61
CA SER A 36 7.22 -1.06 30.39
C SER A 36 7.26 -2.30 29.48
N SER A 37 7.18 -3.53 30.03
CA SER A 37 7.19 -4.76 29.23
C SER A 37 5.87 -4.93 28.48
N ALA A 38 4.75 -4.68 29.15
CA ALA A 38 3.43 -4.70 28.53
C ALA A 38 3.31 -3.63 27.42
N VAL A 39 3.77 -2.40 27.69
CA VAL A 39 3.78 -1.29 26.73
C VAL A 39 4.62 -1.64 25.50
N VAL A 40 5.83 -2.14 25.66
CA VAL A 40 6.69 -2.57 24.54
C VAL A 40 6.02 -3.68 23.73
N THR A 41 5.42 -4.67 24.40
CA THR A 41 4.72 -5.77 23.73
C THR A 41 3.53 -5.26 22.92
N ALA A 42 2.72 -4.36 23.49
CA ALA A 42 1.59 -3.74 22.81
C ALA A 42 2.04 -2.96 21.56
N ILE A 43 3.09 -2.16 21.66
CA ILE A 43 3.64 -1.38 20.53
C ILE A 43 4.18 -2.31 19.43
N VAL A 44 4.95 -3.33 19.78
CA VAL A 44 5.57 -4.25 18.82
C VAL A 44 4.54 -5.11 18.10
N ARG A 45 3.42 -5.44 18.75
CA ARG A 45 2.37 -6.34 18.27
C ARG A 45 1.03 -5.66 18.05
N THR A 46 1.02 -4.36 17.81
CA THR A 46 -0.22 -3.57 17.66
C THR A 46 -1.16 -4.15 16.60
N ALA A 47 -0.65 -4.46 15.41
CA ALA A 47 -1.48 -4.99 14.33
C ALA A 47 -2.06 -6.35 14.69
N SER A 48 -1.26 -7.26 15.22
CA SER A 48 -1.71 -8.61 15.57
C SER A 48 -2.67 -8.64 16.77
N ILE A 49 -2.47 -7.77 17.78
CA ILE A 49 -3.36 -7.70 18.95
C ILE A 49 -4.71 -7.09 18.59
N MET A 50 -4.70 -6.03 17.76
CA MET A 50 -5.90 -5.26 17.42
C MET A 50 -6.60 -5.75 16.16
N GLY A 51 -6.04 -6.72 15.44
CA GLY A 51 -6.56 -7.17 14.15
C GLY A 51 -6.51 -6.07 13.08
N PHE A 52 -5.51 -5.19 13.12
CA PHE A 52 -5.36 -4.12 12.14
C PHE A 52 -4.88 -4.64 10.79
N HIS A 53 -5.59 -4.27 9.73
CA HIS A 53 -5.22 -4.53 8.34
C HIS A 53 -4.93 -3.24 7.56
N GLY A 54 -4.16 -3.35 6.48
CA GLY A 54 -3.93 -2.26 5.53
C GLY A 54 -3.04 -1.13 6.06
N ARG A 55 -2.05 -1.43 6.89
CA ARG A 55 -1.02 -0.47 7.33
C ARG A 55 0.36 -0.97 6.96
N TRP A 56 0.73 -0.81 5.69
CA TRP A 56 1.94 -1.39 5.10
C TRP A 56 1.99 -2.90 5.36
N GLU A 57 0.84 -3.52 5.15
CA GLU A 57 0.63 -4.94 5.45
C GLU A 57 1.14 -5.80 4.29
N ARG A 58 1.98 -6.77 4.62
CA ARG A 58 2.43 -7.77 3.65
C ARG A 58 1.40 -8.89 3.57
N LEU A 59 0.65 -8.93 2.47
CA LEU A 59 -0.42 -9.90 2.24
C LEU A 59 0.10 -11.22 1.67
N SER A 60 1.20 -11.17 0.89
CA SER A 60 1.83 -12.36 0.31
C SER A 60 3.33 -12.12 0.09
N LEU A 61 4.10 -13.20 0.02
CA LEU A 61 5.51 -13.17 -0.34
C LEU A 61 5.75 -13.58 -1.79
N GLN A 62 4.89 -14.45 -2.34
CA GLN A 62 4.95 -14.94 -3.72
C GLN A 62 3.53 -15.14 -4.26
N PRO A 63 3.05 -14.19 -5.09
CA PRO A 63 3.67 -12.92 -5.48
C PRO A 63 3.85 -11.95 -4.30
N PHE A 64 4.83 -11.04 -4.38
CA PHE A 64 5.08 -10.07 -3.31
C PHE A 64 4.00 -8.98 -3.33
N ILE A 65 3.13 -8.97 -2.31
CA ILE A 65 1.97 -8.06 -2.23
C ILE A 65 2.01 -7.29 -0.91
N ILE A 66 1.97 -5.96 -1.01
CA ILE A 66 1.82 -5.04 0.13
C ILE A 66 0.51 -4.24 -0.04
N ALA A 67 -0.21 -4.03 1.06
CA ALA A 67 -1.39 -3.17 1.10
C ALA A 67 -1.26 -2.03 2.10
N ASP A 68 -1.75 -0.84 1.72
CA ASP A 68 -1.85 0.31 2.62
C ASP A 68 -3.09 1.16 2.31
N ILE A 69 -3.83 1.55 3.35
CA ILE A 69 -5.06 2.34 3.24
C ILE A 69 -4.83 3.85 3.12
N GLY A 70 -3.59 4.30 3.00
CA GLY A 70 -3.26 5.71 2.73
C GLY A 70 -3.99 6.21 1.48
N HIS A 71 -4.70 7.34 1.60
CA HIS A 71 -5.61 7.82 0.56
C HIS A 71 -5.61 9.35 0.41
N ASN A 72 -4.66 10.04 1.01
CA ASN A 72 -4.45 11.47 0.85
C ASN A 72 -3.02 11.75 0.37
N PRO A 73 -2.75 12.93 -0.21
CA PRO A 73 -1.44 13.24 -0.76
C PRO A 73 -0.29 13.04 0.23
N ALA A 74 -0.47 13.42 1.50
CA ALA A 74 0.59 13.30 2.51
C ALA A 74 0.96 11.81 2.80
N ALA A 75 -0.04 10.94 2.96
CA ALA A 75 0.17 9.51 3.18
C ALA A 75 0.75 8.83 1.94
N LEU A 76 0.22 9.15 0.75
CA LEU A 76 0.67 8.56 -0.51
C LEU A 76 2.10 8.97 -0.86
N LYS A 77 2.49 10.21 -0.56
CA LYS A 77 3.88 10.65 -0.71
C LYS A 77 4.86 9.77 0.08
N GLU A 78 4.55 9.47 1.33
CA GLU A 78 5.39 8.60 2.17
C GLU A 78 5.38 7.14 1.65
N ASN A 79 4.20 6.64 1.24
CA ASN A 79 4.07 5.30 0.71
C ASN A 79 4.84 5.11 -0.60
N PHE A 80 4.64 6.00 -1.55
CA PHE A 80 5.30 5.90 -2.86
C PHE A 80 6.81 6.10 -2.74
N ALA A 81 7.29 7.02 -1.92
CA ALA A 81 8.71 7.17 -1.64
C ALA A 81 9.32 5.88 -1.02
N GLN A 82 8.57 5.19 -0.15
CA GLN A 82 9.03 3.90 0.38
C GLN A 82 9.08 2.81 -0.70
N LEU A 83 8.10 2.77 -1.61
CA LEU A 83 8.07 1.82 -2.74
C LEU A 83 9.24 2.05 -3.69
N GLU A 84 9.52 3.30 -4.06
CA GLU A 84 10.65 3.67 -4.91
C GLU A 84 11.99 3.27 -4.26
N SER A 85 12.16 3.56 -2.96
CA SER A 85 13.34 3.11 -2.18
C SER A 85 13.52 1.57 -2.25
N MET A 86 12.44 0.79 -2.20
CA MET A 86 12.54 -0.68 -2.30
C MET A 86 13.00 -1.15 -3.68
N VAL A 87 12.65 -0.44 -4.76
CA VAL A 87 13.18 -0.71 -6.10
C VAL A 87 14.65 -0.33 -6.19
N GLU A 88 15.02 0.86 -5.72
CA GLU A 88 16.39 1.36 -5.73
C GLU A 88 17.36 0.48 -4.90
N GLU A 89 16.89 -0.02 -3.75
CA GLU A 89 17.62 -0.91 -2.86
C GLU A 89 17.65 -2.38 -3.36
N GLY A 90 16.95 -2.68 -4.47
CA GLY A 90 16.86 -4.01 -5.06
C GLY A 90 16.06 -5.01 -4.24
N GLU A 91 15.14 -4.54 -3.38
CA GLU A 91 14.19 -5.42 -2.67
C GLU A 91 13.10 -5.96 -3.60
N CYS A 92 12.78 -5.23 -4.66
CA CYS A 92 11.89 -5.66 -5.75
C CYS A 92 12.39 -5.13 -7.10
N SER A 93 12.02 -5.81 -8.19
CA SER A 93 12.49 -5.46 -9.55
C SER A 93 11.73 -4.32 -10.19
N SER A 94 10.48 -4.13 -9.83
CA SER A 94 9.56 -3.11 -10.38
C SER A 94 8.32 -3.01 -9.51
N LEU A 95 7.48 -1.99 -9.80
CA LEU A 95 6.23 -1.73 -9.09
C LEU A 95 5.02 -2.00 -10.00
N ILE A 96 4.02 -2.68 -9.46
CA ILE A 96 2.68 -2.82 -10.02
C ILE A 96 1.70 -2.24 -8.99
N LEU A 97 1.02 -1.16 -9.34
CA LEU A 97 0.06 -0.49 -8.46
C LEU A 97 -1.36 -0.94 -8.82
N VAL A 98 -2.05 -1.62 -7.92
CA VAL A 98 -3.49 -1.82 -7.96
C VAL A 98 -4.11 -0.68 -7.15
N TYR A 99 -4.78 0.24 -7.83
CA TYR A 99 -5.13 1.52 -7.23
C TYR A 99 -6.57 1.92 -7.50
N ALA A 100 -7.23 2.45 -6.47
CA ALA A 100 -8.54 3.08 -6.58
C ALA A 100 -8.61 4.31 -5.67
N ILE A 101 -9.39 5.29 -6.07
CA ILE A 101 -9.61 6.52 -5.31
C ILE A 101 -11.09 6.83 -5.22
N MET A 102 -11.50 7.51 -4.14
CA MET A 102 -12.85 8.03 -4.02
C MET A 102 -12.98 9.33 -4.81
N ALA A 103 -14.17 9.56 -5.41
CA ALA A 103 -14.45 10.70 -6.28
C ALA A 103 -14.29 12.07 -5.58
N ASP A 104 -14.40 12.08 -4.25
CA ASP A 104 -14.24 13.30 -3.41
C ASP A 104 -12.78 13.62 -3.03
N LYS A 105 -11.80 12.88 -3.53
CA LYS A 105 -10.38 13.07 -3.20
C LYS A 105 -9.65 13.95 -4.20
N ASP A 106 -8.58 14.56 -3.72
CA ASP A 106 -7.68 15.43 -4.49
C ASP A 106 -6.82 14.57 -5.46
N LEU A 107 -7.41 14.25 -6.61
CA LEU A 107 -6.73 13.47 -7.65
C LEU A 107 -5.54 14.24 -8.24
N ASP A 108 -5.70 15.56 -8.43
CA ASP A 108 -4.65 16.40 -9.04
C ASP A 108 -3.40 16.49 -8.14
N GLY A 109 -3.60 16.52 -6.83
CA GLY A 109 -2.51 16.45 -5.85
C GLY A 109 -1.89 15.06 -5.72
N ILE A 110 -2.58 14.00 -6.18
CA ILE A 110 -2.12 12.61 -6.07
C ILE A 110 -1.39 12.15 -7.34
N MET A 111 -1.89 12.48 -8.53
CA MET A 111 -1.31 12.01 -9.80
C MET A 111 0.20 12.27 -9.93
N PRO A 112 0.73 13.44 -9.54
CA PRO A 112 2.17 13.70 -9.59
C PRO A 112 3.02 12.79 -8.69
N LEU A 113 2.42 12.25 -7.63
CA LEU A 113 3.11 11.42 -6.63
C LEU A 113 3.25 9.96 -7.08
N ILE A 114 2.41 9.50 -8.02
CA ILE A 114 2.47 8.12 -8.52
C ILE A 114 3.84 7.91 -9.20
N PRO A 115 4.60 6.86 -8.83
CA PRO A 115 5.90 6.56 -9.44
C PRO A 115 5.79 6.40 -10.96
N ALA A 116 6.64 7.14 -11.70
CA ALA A 116 6.52 7.25 -13.16
C ALA A 116 6.75 5.91 -13.89
N ASP A 117 7.59 5.05 -13.33
CA ASP A 117 7.92 3.74 -13.92
C ASP A 117 7.02 2.60 -13.45
N ALA A 118 6.05 2.89 -12.58
CA ALA A 118 5.11 1.88 -12.11
C ALA A 118 4.13 1.45 -13.21
N THR A 119 3.80 0.16 -13.22
CA THR A 119 2.63 -0.34 -13.95
C THR A 119 1.39 -0.05 -13.11
N CYS A 120 0.46 0.75 -13.63
CA CYS A 120 -0.76 1.13 -12.92
C CYS A 120 -1.95 0.30 -13.43
N ILE A 121 -2.70 -0.30 -12.51
CA ILE A 121 -3.98 -0.98 -12.78
C ILE A 121 -5.02 -0.28 -11.92
N PHE A 122 -5.80 0.58 -12.55
CA PHE A 122 -6.88 1.28 -11.87
C PHE A 122 -8.12 0.38 -11.80
N THR A 123 -8.82 0.42 -10.68
CA THR A 123 -9.97 -0.45 -10.46
C THR A 123 -11.04 0.23 -9.63
N ASN A 124 -12.22 -0.38 -9.61
CA ASN A 124 -13.38 0.11 -8.89
C ASN A 124 -13.80 -0.91 -7.81
N PRO A 125 -13.57 -0.62 -6.50
CA PRO A 125 -14.18 -1.40 -5.43
C PRO A 125 -15.70 -1.20 -5.43
N GLU A 126 -16.46 -2.18 -4.91
CA GLU A 126 -17.93 -2.17 -4.89
C GLU A 126 -18.50 -1.13 -3.92
N ILE A 127 -18.29 0.16 -4.24
CA ILE A 127 -18.83 1.30 -3.48
C ILE A 127 -19.17 2.47 -4.39
N HIS A 128 -20.34 3.07 -4.20
CA HIS A 128 -20.83 4.22 -5.00
C HIS A 128 -19.92 5.45 -5.00
N ARG A 129 -19.07 5.62 -3.99
CA ARG A 129 -18.15 6.76 -3.89
C ARG A 129 -16.84 6.58 -4.65
N ALA A 130 -16.58 5.41 -5.18
CA ALA A 130 -15.36 5.18 -5.95
C ALA A 130 -15.40 5.96 -7.26
N LEU A 131 -14.28 6.56 -7.63
CA LEU A 131 -14.12 7.11 -8.96
C LEU A 131 -14.08 5.95 -9.96
N PRO A 132 -14.88 5.96 -11.04
CA PRO A 132 -14.88 4.89 -12.03
C PRO A 132 -13.47 4.64 -12.59
N GLU A 133 -13.08 3.39 -12.73
CA GLU A 133 -11.74 2.99 -13.16
C GLU A 133 -11.35 3.56 -14.52
N LYS A 134 -12.30 3.64 -15.45
CA LYS A 134 -12.06 4.22 -16.79
C LYS A 134 -11.79 5.71 -16.70
N GLU A 135 -12.59 6.44 -15.92
CA GLU A 135 -12.39 7.88 -15.74
C GLU A 135 -11.04 8.16 -15.09
N LEU A 136 -10.66 7.41 -14.05
CA LEU A 136 -9.35 7.52 -13.42
C LEU A 136 -8.22 7.23 -14.39
N THR A 137 -8.37 6.19 -15.22
CA THR A 137 -7.40 5.81 -16.25
C THR A 137 -7.22 6.91 -17.31
N GLU A 138 -8.32 7.49 -17.79
CA GLU A 138 -8.29 8.56 -18.79
C GLU A 138 -7.61 9.82 -18.23
N ARG A 139 -7.98 10.24 -17.04
CA ARG A 139 -7.37 11.40 -16.36
C ARG A 139 -5.88 11.19 -16.13
N TYR A 140 -5.48 10.02 -15.64
CA TYR A 140 -4.06 9.74 -15.40
C TYR A 140 -3.26 9.61 -16.71
N ARG A 141 -3.83 9.05 -17.77
CA ARG A 141 -3.19 9.03 -19.11
C ARG A 141 -2.99 10.43 -19.67
N ALA A 142 -3.98 11.31 -19.54
CA ALA A 142 -3.87 12.71 -19.95
C ALA A 142 -2.73 13.40 -19.19
N PHE A 143 -2.73 13.28 -17.85
CA PHE A 143 -1.67 13.80 -17.00
C PHE A 143 -0.28 13.26 -17.40
N CYS A 144 -0.14 11.97 -17.67
CA CYS A 144 1.13 11.38 -18.09
C CYS A 144 1.60 11.93 -19.44
N SER A 145 0.69 12.05 -20.42
CA SER A 145 0.99 12.60 -21.75
C SER A 145 1.48 14.05 -21.66
N GLU A 146 0.82 14.88 -20.86
CA GLU A 146 1.18 16.29 -20.66
C GLU A 146 2.52 16.47 -19.94
N ASN A 147 2.90 15.49 -19.11
CA ASN A 147 4.13 15.55 -18.30
C ASN A 147 5.26 14.64 -18.85
N GLY A 148 5.13 14.11 -20.06
CA GLY A 148 6.16 13.28 -20.71
C GLY A 148 6.41 11.94 -20.02
N ARG A 149 5.42 11.40 -19.29
CA ARG A 149 5.50 10.11 -18.61
C ARG A 149 5.01 8.96 -19.51
N PRO A 150 5.49 7.70 -19.30
CA PRO A 150 5.03 6.55 -20.08
C PRO A 150 3.53 6.29 -19.89
N VAL A 151 2.80 6.04 -20.97
CA VAL A 151 1.36 5.72 -20.95
C VAL A 151 1.05 4.25 -21.25
N ASN A 152 2.04 3.47 -21.70
CA ASN A 152 1.89 2.08 -22.14
C ASN A 152 1.77 1.06 -20.98
N ARG A 153 1.90 1.52 -19.74
CA ARG A 153 1.80 0.69 -18.51
C ARG A 153 0.59 1.06 -17.66
N ILE A 154 -0.43 1.66 -18.27
CA ILE A 154 -1.65 2.10 -17.57
C ILE A 154 -2.81 1.25 -18.06
N TYR A 155 -3.43 0.52 -17.17
CA TYR A 155 -4.53 -0.40 -17.39
C TYR A 155 -5.71 -0.04 -16.50
N ASP A 156 -6.89 -0.53 -16.86
CA ASP A 156 -8.08 -0.52 -16.02
C ASP A 156 -8.65 -1.94 -15.86
N ALA A 157 -9.31 -2.17 -14.76
CA ALA A 157 -10.00 -3.42 -14.47
C ALA A 157 -11.31 -3.14 -13.74
N PRO A 158 -12.44 -3.72 -14.20
CA PRO A 158 -13.77 -3.33 -13.75
C PRO A 158 -14.10 -3.70 -12.30
N ASN A 159 -13.26 -4.48 -11.64
CA ASN A 159 -13.40 -4.85 -10.23
C ASN A 159 -12.06 -5.30 -9.65
N VAL A 160 -11.99 -5.32 -8.33
CA VAL A 160 -10.76 -5.64 -7.57
C VAL A 160 -10.23 -7.04 -7.87
N ARG A 161 -11.11 -8.04 -8.04
CA ARG A 161 -10.69 -9.40 -8.38
C ARG A 161 -9.95 -9.47 -9.71
N LYS A 162 -10.46 -8.81 -10.75
CA LYS A 162 -9.80 -8.75 -12.07
C LYS A 162 -8.50 -7.97 -12.00
N ALA A 163 -8.47 -6.87 -11.25
CA ALA A 163 -7.24 -6.09 -11.06
C ALA A 163 -6.13 -6.90 -10.38
N LEU A 164 -6.45 -7.61 -9.31
CA LEU A 164 -5.50 -8.49 -8.62
C LEU A 164 -5.03 -9.63 -9.52
N SER A 165 -5.94 -10.28 -10.25
CA SER A 165 -5.57 -11.34 -11.19
C SER A 165 -4.63 -10.83 -12.28
N MET A 166 -4.90 -9.65 -12.84
CA MET A 166 -4.02 -9.00 -13.82
C MET A 166 -2.65 -8.68 -13.22
N ALA A 167 -2.60 -8.09 -12.03
CA ALA A 167 -1.36 -7.76 -11.34
C ALA A 167 -0.50 -9.00 -11.08
N ILE A 168 -1.12 -10.09 -10.60
CA ILE A 168 -0.44 -11.36 -10.32
C ILE A 168 0.13 -11.97 -11.61
N ASN A 169 -0.63 -11.95 -12.71
CA ASN A 169 -0.16 -12.47 -13.98
C ASN A 169 1.02 -11.66 -14.53
N LEU A 170 0.93 -10.33 -14.51
CA LEU A 170 2.04 -9.44 -14.91
C LEU A 170 3.29 -9.67 -14.06
N ALA A 171 3.12 -9.83 -12.74
CA ALA A 171 4.25 -10.13 -11.86
C ALA A 171 4.92 -11.47 -12.19
N ARG A 172 4.13 -12.51 -12.50
CA ARG A 172 4.65 -13.84 -12.90
C ARG A 172 5.38 -13.80 -14.25
N GLU A 173 4.84 -13.08 -15.22
CA GLU A 173 5.44 -12.95 -16.55
C GLU A 173 6.79 -12.22 -16.49
N THR A 174 6.87 -11.17 -15.69
CA THR A 174 8.10 -10.36 -15.52
C THR A 174 9.17 -11.11 -14.72
N SER A 175 8.78 -12.04 -13.84
CA SER A 175 9.69 -12.85 -13.01
C SER A 175 10.43 -13.95 -13.79
N ARG A 176 10.11 -14.21 -15.04
CA ARG A 176 10.65 -15.32 -15.85
C ARG A 176 11.99 -15.04 -16.56
N LYS A 177 12.74 -13.99 -16.20
CA LYS A 177 14.04 -13.74 -16.83
C LYS A 177 15.11 -14.66 -16.24
N PRO A 178 15.78 -15.47 -17.09
CA PRO A 178 16.86 -16.36 -16.67
C PRO A 178 18.19 -15.58 -16.70
N ASP A 179 18.47 -14.83 -15.69
CA ASP A 179 19.83 -14.34 -15.46
C ASP A 179 20.18 -14.54 -14.00
N ASN A 180 21.41 -14.98 -13.73
CA ASN A 180 21.95 -15.40 -12.43
C ASN A 180 22.06 -14.28 -11.38
N SER A 181 21.39 -13.17 -11.57
CA SER A 181 21.23 -12.10 -10.59
C SER A 181 20.09 -12.43 -9.61
N ARG A 182 20.27 -12.11 -8.35
CA ARG A 182 19.32 -12.27 -7.23
C ARG A 182 17.87 -12.20 -7.72
N PHE A 183 17.10 -13.27 -7.47
CA PHE A 183 15.67 -13.34 -7.78
C PHE A 183 14.96 -12.15 -7.11
N CYS A 184 14.71 -11.13 -7.89
CA CYS A 184 13.97 -9.96 -7.46
C CYS A 184 12.64 -9.95 -8.23
N PHE A 185 11.53 -10.12 -7.50
CA PHE A 185 10.19 -10.15 -8.07
C PHE A 185 9.60 -8.75 -8.11
N PRO A 186 8.66 -8.45 -9.05
CA PRO A 186 7.84 -7.26 -8.96
C PRO A 186 7.07 -7.22 -7.64
N LEU A 187 6.92 -6.00 -7.08
CA LEU A 187 6.08 -5.76 -5.93
C LEU A 187 4.73 -5.26 -6.41
N ILE A 188 3.66 -5.91 -5.96
CA ILE A 188 2.28 -5.46 -6.14
C ILE A 188 1.89 -4.64 -4.92
N TYR A 189 1.60 -3.37 -5.13
CA TYR A 189 1.04 -2.49 -4.10
C TYR A 189 -0.45 -2.32 -4.30
N VAL A 190 -1.24 -2.53 -3.26
CA VAL A 190 -2.69 -2.34 -3.25
C VAL A 190 -3.02 -1.16 -2.35
N GLY A 191 -3.54 -0.06 -2.91
CA GLY A 191 -3.75 1.13 -2.10
C GLY A 191 -4.60 2.24 -2.73
N GLY A 192 -4.69 3.37 -2.01
CA GLY A 192 -5.47 4.54 -2.40
C GLY A 192 -6.88 4.57 -1.80
N SER A 193 -7.38 3.45 -1.25
CA SER A 193 -8.69 3.40 -0.62
C SER A 193 -8.76 2.28 0.42
N THR A 194 -9.38 2.56 1.56
CA THR A 194 -9.70 1.56 2.58
C THR A 194 -10.61 0.46 2.01
N TYR A 195 -11.56 0.81 1.15
CA TYR A 195 -12.49 -0.14 0.54
C TYR A 195 -11.78 -1.10 -0.41
N LEU A 196 -10.88 -0.57 -1.26
CA LEU A 196 -10.04 -1.40 -2.13
C LEU A 196 -9.22 -2.41 -1.32
N VAL A 197 -8.53 -1.94 -0.28
CA VAL A 197 -7.68 -2.81 0.55
C VAL A 197 -8.50 -3.86 1.28
N SER A 198 -9.66 -3.49 1.84
CA SER A 198 -10.56 -4.44 2.52
C SER A 198 -11.02 -5.55 1.58
N GLU A 199 -11.49 -5.19 0.38
CA GLU A 199 -11.94 -6.14 -0.64
C GLU A 199 -10.78 -7.03 -1.14
N ALA A 200 -9.60 -6.44 -1.37
CA ALA A 200 -8.41 -7.17 -1.78
C ALA A 200 -7.96 -8.21 -0.75
N VAL A 201 -7.96 -7.87 0.53
CA VAL A 201 -7.63 -8.81 1.62
C VAL A 201 -8.58 -10.01 1.63
N GLN A 202 -9.89 -9.78 1.44
CA GLN A 202 -10.87 -10.86 1.39
C GLN A 202 -10.67 -11.77 0.17
N ILE A 203 -10.43 -11.16 -1.01
CA ILE A 203 -10.19 -11.90 -2.25
C ILE A 203 -8.93 -12.76 -2.13
N LEU A 204 -7.82 -12.19 -1.64
CA LEU A 204 -6.54 -12.91 -1.53
C LEU A 204 -6.61 -14.08 -0.55
N LYS A 205 -7.41 -14.00 0.53
CA LYS A 205 -7.66 -15.14 1.43
C LYS A 205 -8.38 -16.31 0.74
N SER A 206 -9.10 -16.04 -0.35
CA SER A 206 -9.85 -17.04 -1.11
C SER A 206 -9.10 -17.58 -2.35
N LEU A 207 -7.96 -16.99 -2.69
CA LEU A 207 -7.14 -17.41 -3.83
C LEU A 207 -6.06 -18.40 -3.38
N PRO A 208 -5.83 -19.49 -4.13
CA PRO A 208 -4.63 -20.31 -3.96
C PRO A 208 -3.42 -19.51 -4.47
N LEU A 209 -2.70 -18.87 -3.56
CA LEU A 209 -1.46 -18.12 -3.85
C LEU A 209 -0.27 -19.06 -3.84
#